data_40228a0ee26dddf2ccb9ecfac56399b0
#
_entry.id   40228a0ee26dddf2ccb9ecfac56399b0
#
_cell.length_a   1.000
_cell.length_b   1.000
_cell.length_c   1.000
_cell.angle_alpha   90.00
_cell.angle_beta   90.00
_cell.angle_gamma   90.00
#
_symmetry.space_group_name_H-M   'P 1'
#
loop_
_entity.id
_entity.type
_entity.pdbx_description
1 polymer ?
#
loop_
_entity_poly.entity_id
_entity_poly.type
_entity_poly.pdbx_seq_one_letter_code
_entity_poly.pdbx_strand_id
1 'polypeptide(L)'
;MARAAVSQSSGDQLAWDFDDPDAGEAPAPVEDEGAARFAPGSSQWVAALQSTDADAARLDRLDVSSLSNEVAARLWARVAAWVEADQIAYYIDDAPVSSDAAYDARLRCLQRLEAEFPSLDSPQSPTHRVGGTFSNDFASVRHPSRMMSLDDVFSIEELRDWYDSVLRDLDWPEGKPLPMTCEVKIDGLALNLIYRNGVLEQGLTRGDGVTGEDITLNVRTIGSIPANLGGPAADIPEFVEIRGEVFMRWDDFKALNGEQEDAGRPPFANPRNAAAGSLRQKDPRITATRRLSFYAHGIGTLRWGSGRPAGSHDVVADQSEAYTLYSKWGVPVSPHNREVTSFAQILDMIDYYGEHRGDIEHALDGIVVKVDDLGLQRSLGATSRAPRWAIAYKLSLIHISEPTRLLSI
;
A
#
# COMPACT_ATOMS: atom_id res chain seq x y z
N MET A 1 -7.80 44.83 -57.38
CA MET A 1 -9.16 45.20 -57.86
C MET A 1 -10.10 44.06 -57.55
N ALA A 2 -11.29 44.44 -57.05
CA ALA A 2 -12.49 43.67 -56.73
C ALA A 2 -12.40 42.76 -55.49
N ARG A 3 -12.89 43.11 -54.35
CA ARG A 3 -14.18 43.41 -53.72
C ARG A 3 -15.22 42.29 -53.82
N ALA A 4 -15.55 41.88 -52.67
CA ALA A 4 -16.89 41.65 -52.11
C ALA A 4 -17.42 40.22 -52.33
N ALA A 5 -18.20 39.62 -51.51
CA ALA A 5 -19.13 40.07 -50.48
C ALA A 5 -19.43 39.01 -49.46
N VAL A 6 -19.81 39.43 -48.26
CA VAL A 6 -20.43 38.69 -47.16
C VAL A 6 -21.82 38.20 -47.61
N SER A 7 -22.15 36.93 -47.25
CA SER A 7 -23.56 36.53 -47.14
C SER A 7 -23.67 35.55 -45.95
N GLN A 8 -24.40 36.00 -44.94
CA GLN A 8 -24.98 35.16 -43.87
C GLN A 8 -26.14 34.36 -44.48
N SER A 9 -26.21 33.06 -44.10
CA SER A 9 -27.50 32.39 -44.02
C SER A 9 -27.42 31.21 -43.05
N SER A 10 -28.14 31.38 -41.96
CA SER A 10 -29.09 30.49 -41.30
C SER A 10 -28.70 29.02 -41.15
N GLY A 11 -28.80 28.59 -39.86
CA GLY A 11 -28.64 27.24 -39.38
C GLY A 11 -29.58 26.24 -40.03
N ASP A 12 -29.07 25.05 -40.12
CA ASP A 12 -29.87 23.83 -40.16
C ASP A 12 -29.19 22.77 -39.26
N GLN A 13 -29.85 22.47 -38.17
CA GLN A 13 -29.57 21.31 -37.36
C GLN A 13 -29.96 20.07 -38.19
N LEU A 14 -28.99 19.32 -38.67
CA LEU A 14 -29.20 17.96 -39.14
C LEU A 14 -29.28 17.05 -37.94
N ALA A 15 -30.50 16.70 -37.55
CA ALA A 15 -30.80 15.54 -36.73
C ALA A 15 -30.47 14.28 -37.53
N TRP A 16 -29.58 13.43 -36.97
CA TRP A 16 -29.34 12.11 -37.50
C TRP A 16 -30.32 11.15 -36.81
N ASP A 17 -31.41 10.79 -37.53
CA ASP A 17 -32.22 9.63 -37.18
C ASP A 17 -31.43 8.35 -37.51
N PHE A 18 -31.00 7.64 -36.50
CA PHE A 18 -30.53 6.27 -36.59
C PHE A 18 -31.65 5.32 -36.12
N ASP A 19 -32.66 5.14 -36.91
CA ASP A 19 -33.47 3.92 -36.87
C ASP A 19 -32.81 2.89 -37.82
N ASP A 20 -31.92 2.06 -37.28
CA ASP A 20 -31.42 0.86 -37.90
C ASP A 20 -32.23 -0.33 -37.36
N PRO A 21 -33.15 -0.90 -38.16
CA PRO A 21 -34.00 -2.03 -37.74
C PRO A 21 -33.23 -3.36 -37.58
N ASP A 22 -31.90 -3.38 -37.83
CA ASP A 22 -31.04 -4.56 -37.74
C ASP A 22 -29.98 -4.44 -36.62
N ALA A 23 -30.10 -3.51 -35.67
CA ALA A 23 -29.30 -3.55 -34.46
C ALA A 23 -29.72 -4.77 -33.63
N GLY A 24 -29.10 -5.90 -33.92
CA GLY A 24 -29.22 -7.11 -33.10
C GLY A 24 -28.92 -6.73 -31.63
N GLU A 25 -29.81 -7.18 -30.73
CA GLU A 25 -29.64 -7.07 -29.29
C GLU A 25 -28.18 -7.38 -28.95
N ALA A 26 -27.53 -6.42 -28.27
CA ALA A 26 -26.22 -6.66 -27.66
C ALA A 26 -26.36 -7.96 -26.82
N PRO A 27 -25.45 -8.93 -26.96
CA PRO A 27 -25.54 -10.14 -26.17
C PRO A 27 -25.57 -9.74 -24.69
N ALA A 28 -26.57 -10.24 -23.96
CA ALA A 28 -26.67 -10.09 -22.53
C ALA A 28 -25.29 -10.44 -21.90
N PRO A 29 -24.84 -9.75 -20.87
CA PRO A 29 -23.58 -10.09 -20.21
C PRO A 29 -23.65 -11.56 -19.85
N VAL A 30 -22.69 -12.34 -20.37
CA VAL A 30 -22.54 -13.77 -20.04
C VAL A 30 -22.29 -13.78 -18.54
N GLU A 31 -23.31 -14.15 -17.77
CA GLU A 31 -23.16 -14.40 -16.34
C GLU A 31 -22.05 -15.44 -16.21
N ASP A 32 -20.98 -15.09 -15.50
CA ASP A 32 -19.90 -16.01 -15.17
C ASP A 32 -20.45 -17.07 -14.20
N GLU A 33 -21.06 -18.09 -14.78
CA GLU A 33 -21.67 -19.19 -14.04
C GLU A 33 -20.64 -20.16 -13.41
N GLY A 34 -19.34 -19.95 -13.59
CA GLY A 34 -18.24 -20.78 -13.12
C GLY A 34 -18.49 -21.54 -11.80
N ALA A 35 -17.86 -21.08 -10.72
CA ALA A 35 -18.02 -21.68 -9.39
C ALA A 35 -19.44 -21.49 -8.81
N ALA A 36 -20.21 -20.47 -9.23
CA ALA A 36 -21.55 -20.19 -8.74
C ALA A 36 -22.56 -21.34 -8.94
N ARG A 37 -22.28 -22.28 -9.84
CA ARG A 37 -23.12 -23.47 -10.10
C ARG A 37 -23.07 -24.55 -9.03
N PHE A 38 -22.07 -24.49 -8.14
CA PHE A 38 -21.82 -25.54 -7.17
C PHE A 38 -21.98 -25.00 -5.75
N ALA A 39 -22.32 -25.90 -4.82
CA ALA A 39 -22.42 -25.53 -3.41
C ALA A 39 -21.05 -25.02 -2.90
N PRO A 40 -20.98 -23.82 -2.27
CA PRO A 40 -19.73 -23.28 -1.72
C PRO A 40 -19.05 -24.31 -0.81
N GLY A 41 -17.73 -24.46 -0.96
CA GLY A 41 -16.95 -25.43 -0.19
C GLY A 41 -17.01 -26.87 -0.67
N SER A 42 -17.77 -27.20 -1.72
CA SER A 42 -17.71 -28.54 -2.33
C SER A 42 -16.43 -28.71 -3.17
N SER A 43 -16.00 -29.96 -3.39
CA SER A 43 -14.86 -30.26 -4.27
C SER A 43 -15.05 -29.75 -5.69
N GLN A 44 -16.30 -29.78 -6.22
CA GLN A 44 -16.63 -29.23 -7.52
C GLN A 44 -16.55 -27.71 -7.55
N TRP A 45 -17.00 -27.04 -6.48
CA TRP A 45 -16.89 -25.61 -6.35
C TRP A 45 -15.41 -25.19 -6.34
N VAL A 46 -14.56 -25.84 -5.52
CA VAL A 46 -13.12 -25.56 -5.49
C VAL A 46 -12.49 -25.75 -6.87
N ALA A 47 -12.87 -26.83 -7.59
CA ALA A 47 -12.32 -27.10 -8.93
C ALA A 47 -12.75 -26.07 -9.98
N ALA A 48 -13.92 -25.43 -9.81
CA ALA A 48 -14.48 -24.45 -10.74
C ALA A 48 -14.04 -23.02 -10.48
N LEU A 49 -13.45 -22.73 -9.31
CA LEU A 49 -12.92 -21.39 -8.98
C LEU A 49 -11.86 -20.95 -10.00
N GLN A 50 -11.85 -19.66 -10.32
CA GLN A 50 -10.88 -19.02 -11.19
C GLN A 50 -10.22 -17.83 -10.46
N SER A 51 -9.13 -17.32 -11.00
CA SER A 51 -8.44 -16.15 -10.44
C SER A 51 -9.14 -14.85 -10.87
N THR A 52 -10.42 -14.70 -10.49
CA THR A 52 -11.24 -13.51 -10.79
C THR A 52 -11.63 -12.78 -9.53
N ASP A 53 -11.98 -11.50 -9.66
CA ASP A 53 -12.48 -10.67 -8.54
C ASP A 53 -13.81 -11.24 -8.00
N ALA A 54 -14.67 -11.78 -8.87
CA ALA A 54 -15.93 -12.40 -8.48
C ALA A 54 -15.70 -13.65 -7.60
N ASP A 55 -14.71 -14.49 -7.93
CA ASP A 55 -14.37 -15.67 -7.13
C ASP A 55 -13.61 -15.27 -5.84
N ALA A 56 -12.81 -14.22 -5.87
CA ALA A 56 -12.22 -13.66 -4.66
C ALA A 56 -13.29 -13.21 -3.65
N ALA A 57 -14.33 -12.52 -4.10
CA ALA A 57 -15.47 -12.14 -3.25
C ALA A 57 -16.26 -13.35 -2.71
N ARG A 58 -16.31 -14.47 -3.45
CA ARG A 58 -16.90 -15.73 -2.97
C ARG A 58 -16.03 -16.38 -1.90
N LEU A 59 -14.71 -16.35 -2.06
CA LEU A 59 -13.74 -16.83 -1.06
C LEU A 59 -13.85 -16.07 0.26
N ASP A 60 -14.05 -14.78 0.21
CA ASP A 60 -14.17 -13.92 1.39
C ASP A 60 -15.39 -14.28 2.26
N ARG A 61 -16.47 -14.74 1.64
CA ARG A 61 -17.73 -15.13 2.30
C ARG A 61 -17.80 -16.61 2.68
N LEU A 62 -16.77 -17.40 2.35
CA LEU A 62 -16.79 -18.84 2.59
C LEU A 62 -16.67 -19.13 4.09
N ASP A 63 -17.56 -19.95 4.62
CA ASP A 63 -17.38 -20.55 5.95
C ASP A 63 -16.38 -21.71 5.86
N VAL A 64 -15.13 -21.45 6.24
CA VAL A 64 -14.05 -22.43 6.18
C VAL A 64 -14.20 -23.55 7.21
N SER A 65 -14.92 -23.33 8.31
CA SER A 65 -15.13 -24.33 9.35
C SER A 65 -16.01 -25.51 8.89
N SER A 66 -16.80 -25.29 7.84
CA SER A 66 -17.65 -26.32 7.22
C SER A 66 -16.90 -27.28 6.29
N LEU A 67 -15.61 -27.02 5.99
CA LEU A 67 -14.83 -27.79 5.02
C LEU A 67 -14.28 -29.09 5.63
N SER A 68 -14.19 -30.13 4.81
CA SER A 68 -13.38 -31.30 5.15
C SER A 68 -11.88 -30.99 4.96
N ASN A 69 -11.00 -31.67 5.69
CA ASN A 69 -9.53 -31.52 5.57
C ASN A 69 -9.04 -31.64 4.11
N GLU A 70 -9.63 -32.56 3.33
CA GLU A 70 -9.26 -32.76 1.92
C GLU A 70 -9.65 -31.57 1.04
N VAL A 71 -10.84 -31.02 1.24
CA VAL A 71 -11.32 -29.84 0.49
C VAL A 71 -10.54 -28.61 0.91
N ALA A 72 -10.30 -28.42 2.21
CA ALA A 72 -9.51 -27.32 2.74
C ALA A 72 -8.08 -27.33 2.15
N ALA A 73 -7.42 -28.48 2.08
CA ALA A 73 -6.08 -28.59 1.50
C ALA A 73 -6.04 -28.27 0.02
N ARG A 74 -7.04 -28.70 -0.77
CA ARG A 74 -7.13 -28.35 -2.19
C ARG A 74 -7.41 -26.87 -2.41
N LEU A 75 -8.29 -26.30 -1.60
CA LEU A 75 -8.60 -24.88 -1.66
C LEU A 75 -7.38 -24.05 -1.29
N TRP A 76 -6.72 -24.41 -0.18
CA TRP A 76 -5.50 -23.74 0.25
C TRP A 76 -4.43 -23.73 -0.85
N ALA A 77 -4.12 -24.90 -1.43
CA ALA A 77 -3.11 -25.00 -2.48
C ALA A 77 -3.42 -24.11 -3.69
N ARG A 78 -4.70 -24.02 -4.06
CA ARG A 78 -5.16 -23.21 -5.20
C ARG A 78 -5.05 -21.71 -4.90
N VAL A 79 -5.54 -21.29 -3.75
CA VAL A 79 -5.52 -19.88 -3.34
C VAL A 79 -4.08 -19.43 -3.04
N ALA A 80 -3.25 -20.29 -2.44
CA ALA A 80 -1.83 -20.02 -2.23
C ALA A 80 -1.09 -19.75 -3.55
N ALA A 81 -1.35 -20.56 -4.58
CA ALA A 81 -0.76 -20.35 -5.90
C ALA A 81 -1.20 -19.01 -6.53
N TRP A 82 -2.45 -18.58 -6.33
CA TRP A 82 -2.91 -17.29 -6.82
C TRP A 82 -2.29 -16.12 -6.04
N VAL A 83 -2.21 -16.21 -4.71
CA VAL A 83 -1.55 -15.18 -3.89
C VAL A 83 -0.07 -15.07 -4.25
N GLU A 84 0.62 -16.18 -4.50
CA GLU A 84 2.01 -16.18 -4.94
C GLU A 84 2.16 -15.55 -6.34
N ALA A 85 1.26 -15.86 -7.28
CA ALA A 85 1.23 -15.24 -8.60
C ALA A 85 0.92 -13.73 -8.53
N ASP A 86 -0.03 -13.32 -7.70
CA ASP A 86 -0.35 -11.92 -7.47
C ASP A 86 0.85 -11.18 -6.84
N GLN A 87 1.56 -11.79 -5.89
CA GLN A 87 2.76 -11.21 -5.29
C GLN A 87 3.87 -11.05 -6.32
N ILE A 88 4.08 -12.01 -7.19
CA ILE A 88 5.05 -11.93 -8.29
C ILE A 88 4.68 -10.78 -9.22
N ALA A 89 3.45 -10.76 -9.72
CA ALA A 89 2.96 -9.73 -10.63
C ALA A 89 3.06 -8.32 -9.99
N TYR A 90 2.75 -8.21 -8.70
CA TYR A 90 2.73 -6.95 -7.97
C TYR A 90 4.14 -6.47 -7.57
N TYR A 91 5.01 -7.37 -7.05
CA TYR A 91 6.31 -6.99 -6.49
C TYR A 91 7.49 -7.16 -7.45
N ILE A 92 7.33 -7.99 -8.51
CA ILE A 92 8.41 -8.30 -9.44
C ILE A 92 8.13 -7.74 -10.82
N ASP A 93 6.95 -8.07 -11.39
CA ASP A 93 6.65 -7.73 -12.77
C ASP A 93 6.07 -6.32 -12.89
N ASP A 94 5.68 -5.70 -11.75
CA ASP A 94 5.05 -4.38 -11.69
C ASP A 94 3.82 -4.27 -12.59
N ALA A 95 3.16 -5.38 -12.78
CA ALA A 95 1.99 -5.57 -13.64
C ALA A 95 0.91 -6.37 -12.88
N PRO A 96 0.24 -5.76 -11.88
CA PRO A 96 -0.78 -6.44 -11.11
C PRO A 96 -1.87 -7.00 -12.01
N VAL A 97 -2.16 -8.30 -11.82
CA VAL A 97 -3.16 -9.05 -12.60
C VAL A 97 -4.49 -9.17 -11.85
N SER A 98 -4.53 -8.73 -10.61
CA SER A 98 -5.71 -8.74 -9.74
C SER A 98 -5.90 -7.37 -9.10
N SER A 99 -7.16 -7.05 -8.74
CA SER A 99 -7.42 -5.87 -7.90
C SER A 99 -6.87 -6.08 -6.47
N ASP A 100 -6.54 -4.98 -5.77
CA ASP A 100 -6.11 -5.04 -4.37
C ASP A 100 -7.16 -5.76 -3.51
N ALA A 101 -8.45 -5.50 -3.74
CA ALA A 101 -9.55 -6.14 -3.04
C ALA A 101 -9.57 -7.67 -3.27
N ALA A 102 -9.28 -8.14 -4.49
CA ALA A 102 -9.22 -9.57 -4.80
C ALA A 102 -8.00 -10.24 -4.15
N TYR A 103 -6.85 -9.58 -4.17
CA TYR A 103 -5.66 -10.04 -3.47
C TYR A 103 -5.89 -10.16 -1.96
N ASP A 104 -6.44 -9.11 -1.33
CA ASP A 104 -6.74 -9.10 0.10
C ASP A 104 -7.75 -10.18 0.49
N ALA A 105 -8.79 -10.40 -0.32
CA ALA A 105 -9.77 -11.46 -0.08
C ALA A 105 -9.15 -12.88 -0.14
N ARG A 106 -8.25 -13.12 -1.09
CA ARG A 106 -7.51 -14.38 -1.20
C ARG A 106 -6.58 -14.60 -0.01
N LEU A 107 -5.87 -13.55 0.40
CA LEU A 107 -4.95 -13.62 1.53
C LEU A 107 -5.70 -13.90 2.84
N ARG A 108 -6.84 -13.21 3.09
CA ARG A 108 -7.72 -13.50 4.24
C ARG A 108 -8.25 -14.93 4.21
N CYS A 109 -8.63 -15.45 3.03
CA CYS A 109 -9.08 -16.84 2.90
C CYS A 109 -7.98 -17.82 3.33
N LEU A 110 -6.72 -17.60 2.92
CA LEU A 110 -5.58 -18.43 3.37
C LEU A 110 -5.39 -18.36 4.89
N GLN A 111 -5.41 -17.18 5.46
CA GLN A 111 -5.26 -16.99 6.92
C GLN A 111 -6.34 -17.73 7.71
N ARG A 112 -7.61 -17.67 7.25
CA ARG A 112 -8.72 -18.41 7.87
C ARG A 112 -8.58 -19.93 7.72
N LEU A 113 -8.11 -20.40 6.55
CA LEU A 113 -7.84 -21.83 6.34
C LEU A 113 -6.72 -22.33 7.23
N GLU A 114 -5.65 -21.56 7.42
CA GLU A 114 -4.52 -21.92 8.27
C GLU A 114 -4.88 -21.89 9.76
N ALA A 115 -5.73 -20.95 10.18
CA ALA A 115 -6.25 -20.88 11.53
C ALA A 115 -7.15 -22.07 11.87
N GLU A 116 -8.05 -22.48 10.95
CA GLU A 116 -8.99 -23.60 11.14
C GLU A 116 -8.30 -24.97 10.96
N PHE A 117 -7.33 -25.04 10.05
CA PHE A 117 -6.58 -26.27 9.73
C PHE A 117 -5.07 -26.06 9.93
N PRO A 118 -4.55 -26.13 11.18
CA PRO A 118 -3.15 -25.83 11.48
C PRO A 118 -2.12 -26.67 10.71
N SER A 119 -2.51 -27.83 10.16
CA SER A 119 -1.65 -28.64 9.29
C SER A 119 -1.35 -28.00 7.94
N LEU A 120 -2.10 -26.97 7.53
CA LEU A 120 -1.88 -26.19 6.30
C LEU A 120 -0.95 -25.01 6.55
N ASP A 121 -0.81 -24.58 7.80
CA ASP A 121 0.12 -23.52 8.20
C ASP A 121 1.56 -24.02 8.12
N SER A 122 2.34 -23.45 7.22
CA SER A 122 3.75 -23.82 7.03
C SER A 122 4.62 -22.58 6.83
N PRO A 123 5.91 -22.63 7.18
CA PRO A 123 6.84 -21.53 6.93
C PRO A 123 6.96 -21.14 5.45
N GLN A 124 6.51 -22.00 4.53
CA GLN A 124 6.50 -21.76 3.10
C GLN A 124 5.22 -21.09 2.61
N SER A 125 4.19 -20.97 3.46
CA SER A 125 2.94 -20.30 3.07
C SER A 125 3.18 -18.87 2.59
N PRO A 126 2.44 -18.42 1.55
CA PRO A 126 2.45 -17.01 1.14
C PRO A 126 2.03 -16.05 2.26
N THR A 127 1.28 -16.53 3.26
CA THR A 127 0.88 -15.74 4.44
C THR A 127 2.05 -15.37 5.34
N HIS A 128 3.16 -16.13 5.29
CA HIS A 128 4.39 -15.88 6.06
C HIS A 128 5.47 -15.14 5.27
N ARG A 129 5.25 -14.94 3.97
CA ARG A 129 6.22 -14.28 3.09
C ARG A 129 5.73 -12.88 2.71
N VAL A 130 6.67 -11.97 2.55
CA VAL A 130 6.45 -10.63 2.03
C VAL A 130 7.25 -10.53 0.74
N GLY A 131 6.56 -10.35 -0.40
CA GLY A 131 7.20 -10.10 -1.69
C GLY A 131 7.73 -11.32 -2.43
N GLY A 132 7.88 -11.16 -3.75
CA GLY A 132 8.32 -12.20 -4.68
C GLY A 132 9.86 -12.32 -4.80
N THR A 133 10.30 -13.25 -5.62
CA THR A 133 11.73 -13.43 -6.00
C THR A 133 12.20 -12.27 -6.87
N PHE A 134 13.50 -11.91 -6.78
CA PHE A 134 14.09 -10.72 -7.41
C PHE A 134 14.15 -10.80 -8.92
N SER A 135 14.01 -9.64 -9.58
CA SER A 135 14.45 -9.42 -10.95
C SER A 135 16.00 -9.57 -11.02
N ASN A 136 16.53 -10.27 -12.02
CA ASN A 136 17.98 -10.46 -12.21
C ASN A 136 18.71 -9.17 -12.66
N ASP A 137 18.03 -8.03 -12.74
CA ASP A 137 18.58 -6.79 -13.30
C ASP A 137 19.22 -5.86 -12.25
N PHE A 138 18.87 -6.02 -10.96
CA PHE A 138 19.42 -5.25 -9.84
C PHE A 138 20.11 -6.17 -8.83
N ALA A 139 21.17 -5.68 -8.19
CA ALA A 139 21.86 -6.43 -7.15
C ALA A 139 20.93 -6.63 -5.94
N SER A 140 20.85 -7.87 -5.45
CA SER A 140 20.13 -8.19 -4.24
C SER A 140 20.99 -7.87 -3.02
N VAL A 141 20.45 -7.06 -2.08
CA VAL A 141 21.14 -6.62 -0.86
C VAL A 141 20.28 -6.94 0.35
N ARG A 142 20.92 -7.50 1.40
CA ARG A 142 20.26 -7.78 2.66
C ARG A 142 20.02 -6.48 3.45
N HIS A 143 18.80 -6.30 3.96
CA HIS A 143 18.49 -5.19 4.85
C HIS A 143 19.24 -5.34 6.20
N PRO A 144 19.80 -4.25 6.74
CA PRO A 144 20.39 -4.26 8.09
C PRO A 144 19.39 -4.67 9.17
N SER A 145 18.13 -4.24 9.03
CA SER A 145 17.01 -4.73 9.84
C SER A 145 15.81 -5.06 8.95
N ARG A 146 15.06 -6.11 9.31
CA ARG A 146 13.96 -6.63 8.49
C ARG A 146 12.89 -5.57 8.22
N MET A 147 12.44 -5.45 6.98
CA MET A 147 11.26 -4.66 6.61
C MET A 147 10.02 -5.54 6.68
N MET A 148 9.13 -5.22 7.60
CA MET A 148 7.88 -5.97 7.80
C MET A 148 6.76 -5.37 6.94
N SER A 149 5.72 -6.18 6.71
CA SER A 149 4.43 -5.70 6.22
C SER A 149 3.62 -5.12 7.37
N LEU A 150 2.40 -4.68 7.10
CA LEU A 150 1.38 -4.39 8.11
C LEU A 150 0.28 -5.44 7.98
N ASP A 151 -0.39 -5.74 9.09
CA ASP A 151 -1.66 -6.43 9.04
C ASP A 151 -2.74 -5.41 8.70
N ASP A 152 -3.73 -5.84 7.93
CA ASP A 152 -4.83 -5.00 7.46
C ASP A 152 -6.11 -5.33 8.23
N VAL A 153 -6.91 -4.29 8.50
CA VAL A 153 -8.27 -4.40 9.03
C VAL A 153 -9.22 -3.61 8.15
N PHE A 154 -10.46 -4.07 8.04
CA PHE A 154 -11.44 -3.59 7.08
C PHE A 154 -12.73 -3.07 7.74
N SER A 155 -12.84 -3.21 9.06
CA SER A 155 -13.97 -2.70 9.82
C SER A 155 -13.51 -1.98 11.10
N ILE A 156 -14.39 -1.14 11.63
CA ILE A 156 -14.15 -0.43 12.89
C ILE A 156 -14.08 -1.42 14.06
N GLU A 157 -14.82 -2.53 13.98
CA GLU A 157 -14.81 -3.61 14.96
C GLU A 157 -13.43 -4.28 15.01
N GLU A 158 -12.89 -4.68 13.86
CA GLU A 158 -11.54 -5.28 13.77
C GLU A 158 -10.46 -4.31 14.28
N LEU A 159 -10.58 -3.01 13.94
CA LEU A 159 -9.67 -1.98 14.45
C LEU A 159 -9.78 -1.83 15.97
N ARG A 160 -10.99 -1.92 16.51
CA ARG A 160 -11.24 -1.89 17.96
C ARG A 160 -10.60 -3.10 18.64
N ASP A 161 -10.80 -4.28 18.10
CA ASP A 161 -10.24 -5.52 18.63
C ASP A 161 -8.70 -5.47 18.68
N TRP A 162 -8.08 -4.93 17.63
CA TRP A 162 -6.64 -4.68 17.61
C TRP A 162 -6.23 -3.67 18.69
N TYR A 163 -6.91 -2.52 18.79
CA TYR A 163 -6.62 -1.49 19.80
C TYR A 163 -6.71 -2.05 21.21
N ASP A 164 -7.77 -2.78 21.52
CA ASP A 164 -7.99 -3.41 22.82
C ASP A 164 -6.96 -4.52 23.11
N SER A 165 -6.49 -5.22 22.07
CA SER A 165 -5.40 -6.20 22.19
C SER A 165 -4.08 -5.52 22.57
N VAL A 166 -3.76 -4.37 21.96
CA VAL A 166 -2.57 -3.58 22.30
C VAL A 166 -2.61 -3.12 23.76
N LEU A 167 -3.74 -2.59 24.22
CA LEU A 167 -3.90 -2.18 25.63
C LEU A 167 -3.70 -3.35 26.59
N ARG A 168 -4.28 -4.51 26.28
CA ARG A 168 -4.16 -5.74 27.09
C ARG A 168 -2.73 -6.28 27.11
N ASP A 169 -2.07 -6.36 25.95
CA ASP A 169 -0.71 -6.91 25.84
C ASP A 169 0.34 -6.01 26.51
N LEU A 170 0.02 -4.72 26.72
CA LEU A 170 0.83 -3.75 27.47
C LEU A 170 0.47 -3.65 28.95
N ASP A 171 -0.53 -4.39 29.44
CA ASP A 171 -1.12 -4.18 30.78
C ASP A 171 -1.42 -2.69 31.02
N TRP A 172 -1.96 -2.00 29.98
CA TRP A 172 -2.11 -0.56 30.01
C TRP A 172 -3.21 -0.13 31.00
N PRO A 173 -2.90 0.85 31.89
CA PRO A 173 -3.89 1.26 32.90
C PRO A 173 -5.19 1.78 32.28
N GLU A 174 -6.31 1.30 32.79
CA GLU A 174 -7.64 1.74 32.36
C GLU A 174 -7.79 3.26 32.44
N GLY A 175 -8.34 3.86 31.39
CA GLY A 175 -8.55 5.32 31.31
C GLY A 175 -7.30 6.16 31.07
N LYS A 176 -6.10 5.56 31.04
CA LYS A 176 -4.87 6.29 30.69
C LYS A 176 -4.77 6.42 29.16
N PRO A 177 -4.59 7.64 28.60
CA PRO A 177 -4.33 7.81 27.18
C PRO A 177 -3.11 7.04 26.72
N LEU A 178 -3.18 6.33 25.60
CA LEU A 178 -2.04 5.69 24.94
C LEU A 178 -1.62 6.56 23.74
N PRO A 179 -0.41 7.16 23.76
CA PRO A 179 0.08 7.90 22.60
C PRO A 179 0.26 7.00 21.39
N MET A 180 -0.31 7.42 20.27
CA MET A 180 -0.20 6.76 18.98
C MET A 180 0.02 7.78 17.87
N THR A 181 0.56 7.36 16.74
CA THR A 181 0.55 8.12 15.49
C THR A 181 -0.47 7.52 14.52
N CYS A 182 -1.20 8.40 13.85
CA CYS A 182 -2.03 8.06 12.71
C CYS A 182 -1.46 8.70 11.45
N GLU A 183 -1.33 7.93 10.41
CA GLU A 183 -0.68 8.30 9.16
C GLU A 183 -1.56 7.93 7.99
N VAL A 184 -1.61 8.75 6.94
CA VAL A 184 -2.21 8.31 5.68
C VAL A 184 -1.37 7.20 5.06
N LYS A 185 -2.01 6.08 4.73
CA LYS A 185 -1.36 4.96 4.04
C LYS A 185 -1.17 5.32 2.58
N ILE A 186 0.04 5.75 2.24
CA ILE A 186 0.41 6.11 0.88
C ILE A 186 0.36 4.86 0.00
N ASP A 187 -0.27 4.98 -1.15
CA ASP A 187 -0.26 3.93 -2.18
C ASP A 187 0.91 4.17 -3.14
N GLY A 188 2.06 3.65 -2.76
CA GLY A 188 3.33 3.83 -3.44
C GLY A 188 4.21 2.58 -3.38
N LEU A 189 5.52 2.76 -3.39
CA LEU A 189 6.53 1.71 -3.32
C LEU A 189 7.42 1.89 -2.10
N ALA A 190 7.47 0.86 -1.25
CA ALA A 190 8.28 0.91 -0.05
C ALA A 190 9.78 0.97 -0.37
N LEU A 191 10.47 1.89 0.30
CA LEU A 191 11.89 2.15 0.13
C LEU A 191 12.60 2.17 1.48
N ASN A 192 13.80 1.58 1.53
CA ASN A 192 14.73 1.69 2.64
C ASN A 192 15.95 2.54 2.21
N LEU A 193 16.11 3.70 2.82
CA LEU A 193 17.26 4.59 2.64
C LEU A 193 18.30 4.30 3.72
N ILE A 194 19.52 4.03 3.32
CA ILE A 194 20.64 3.81 4.23
C ILE A 194 21.57 5.02 4.14
N TYR A 195 21.72 5.72 5.26
CA TYR A 195 22.69 6.78 5.39
C TYR A 195 23.83 6.34 6.31
N ARG A 196 25.05 6.68 5.90
CA ARG A 196 26.27 6.51 6.72
C ARG A 196 26.98 7.84 6.87
N ASN A 197 27.22 8.25 8.11
CA ASN A 197 27.77 9.56 8.43
C ASN A 197 27.02 10.71 7.71
N GLY A 198 25.69 10.58 7.61
CA GLY A 198 24.83 11.54 6.95
C GLY A 198 24.79 11.47 5.42
N VAL A 199 25.59 10.63 4.76
CA VAL A 199 25.61 10.49 3.30
C VAL A 199 24.74 9.33 2.87
N LEU A 200 23.90 9.52 1.85
CA LEU A 200 23.09 8.45 1.26
C LEU A 200 24.00 7.41 0.60
N GLU A 201 24.09 6.25 1.24
CA GLU A 201 24.91 5.13 0.79
C GLU A 201 24.11 4.23 -0.14
N GLN A 202 22.90 3.81 0.28
CA GLN A 202 22.05 2.89 -0.46
C GLN A 202 20.58 3.27 -0.41
N GLY A 203 19.85 2.92 -1.50
CA GLY A 203 18.41 2.90 -1.57
C GLY A 203 17.95 1.52 -2.02
N LEU A 204 17.17 0.82 -1.19
CA LEU A 204 16.77 -0.56 -1.39
C LEU A 204 15.25 -0.67 -1.47
N THR A 205 14.74 -1.45 -2.44
CA THR A 205 13.32 -1.86 -2.41
C THR A 205 13.07 -2.75 -1.21
N ARG A 206 11.81 -2.90 -0.78
CA ARG A 206 11.46 -3.81 0.33
C ARG A 206 11.84 -5.26 0.03
N GLY A 207 11.61 -5.72 -1.21
CA GLY A 207 11.77 -7.11 -1.60
C GLY A 207 10.91 -8.04 -0.72
N ASP A 208 11.50 -9.16 -0.26
CA ASP A 208 10.89 -10.10 0.68
C ASP A 208 10.97 -9.66 2.16
N GLY A 209 11.43 -8.44 2.39
CA GLY A 209 11.63 -7.86 3.72
C GLY A 209 12.95 -8.26 4.40
N VAL A 210 13.67 -9.26 3.89
CA VAL A 210 15.02 -9.65 4.33
C VAL A 210 16.07 -9.12 3.37
N THR A 211 15.78 -9.18 2.07
CA THR A 211 16.60 -8.69 0.99
C THR A 211 15.77 -7.77 0.09
N GLY A 212 16.40 -6.73 -0.44
CA GLY A 212 15.80 -5.80 -1.40
C GLY A 212 16.72 -5.62 -2.62
N GLU A 213 16.18 -5.02 -3.67
CA GLU A 213 16.97 -4.64 -4.85
C GLU A 213 17.70 -3.33 -4.58
N ASP A 214 18.97 -3.26 -4.95
CA ASP A 214 19.75 -2.03 -4.90
C ASP A 214 19.39 -1.12 -6.08
N ILE A 215 18.59 -0.11 -5.78
CA ILE A 215 18.16 0.91 -6.74
C ILE A 215 18.74 2.29 -6.41
N THR A 216 19.90 2.31 -5.78
CA THR A 216 20.55 3.54 -5.28
C THR A 216 20.69 4.61 -6.35
N LEU A 217 21.06 4.21 -7.59
CA LEU A 217 21.22 5.18 -8.69
C LEU A 217 19.90 5.86 -9.06
N ASN A 218 18.80 5.11 -9.03
CA ASN A 218 17.47 5.63 -9.30
C ASN A 218 17.00 6.55 -8.14
N VAL A 219 17.19 6.12 -6.91
CA VAL A 219 16.85 6.88 -5.70
C VAL A 219 17.55 8.23 -5.68
N ARG A 220 18.82 8.31 -6.07
CA ARG A 220 19.57 9.57 -6.14
C ARG A 220 19.01 10.58 -7.15
N THR A 221 18.12 10.16 -8.05
CA THR A 221 17.44 11.07 -8.99
C THR A 221 16.18 11.69 -8.40
N ILE A 222 15.69 11.20 -7.25
CA ILE A 222 14.48 11.72 -6.59
C ILE A 222 14.86 12.96 -5.80
N GLY A 223 14.51 14.14 -6.32
CA GLY A 223 14.93 15.42 -5.75
C GLY A 223 14.47 15.70 -4.32
N SER A 224 13.43 15.00 -3.83
CA SER A 224 12.96 15.11 -2.44
C SER A 224 13.77 14.29 -1.44
N ILE A 225 14.63 13.37 -1.89
CA ILE A 225 15.51 12.57 -1.03
C ILE A 225 16.88 13.27 -0.94
N PRO A 226 17.30 13.72 0.26
CA PRO A 226 18.58 14.41 0.39
C PRO A 226 19.74 13.45 0.18
N ALA A 227 20.73 13.85 -0.62
CA ALA A 227 21.99 13.11 -0.76
C ALA A 227 22.83 13.14 0.53
N ASN A 228 22.65 14.20 1.34
CA ASN A 228 23.28 14.37 2.64
C ASN A 228 22.22 14.83 3.64
N LEU A 229 22.21 14.21 4.82
CA LEU A 229 21.36 14.65 5.92
C LEU A 229 21.79 16.04 6.39
N GLY A 230 20.81 16.95 6.57
CA GLY A 230 21.03 18.30 7.06
C GLY A 230 21.14 18.35 8.58
N GLY A 231 21.53 19.53 9.09
CA GLY A 231 21.61 19.81 10.51
C GLY A 231 23.06 19.87 11.05
N PRO A 232 23.21 20.15 12.37
CA PRO A 232 24.52 20.15 13.02
C PRO A 232 25.18 18.77 12.99
N ALA A 233 26.52 18.73 12.87
CA ALA A 233 27.25 17.46 12.81
C ALA A 233 27.00 16.53 14.02
N ALA A 234 26.72 17.10 15.20
CA ALA A 234 26.36 16.33 16.39
C ALA A 234 25.02 15.62 16.32
N ASP A 235 24.12 16.08 15.43
CA ASP A 235 22.79 15.51 15.20
C ASP A 235 22.77 14.57 13.99
N ILE A 236 23.90 14.33 13.35
CA ILE A 236 24.03 13.40 12.22
C ILE A 236 24.45 12.02 12.75
N PRO A 237 23.66 10.97 12.51
CA PRO A 237 24.01 9.61 12.93
C PRO A 237 25.17 9.05 12.13
N GLU A 238 25.95 8.16 12.75
CA GLU A 238 26.94 7.33 12.04
C GLU A 238 26.26 6.41 11.04
N PHE A 239 25.10 5.89 11.43
CA PHE A 239 24.30 5.00 10.58
C PHE A 239 22.82 5.15 10.87
N VAL A 240 21.99 5.24 9.83
CA VAL A 240 20.53 5.18 9.98
C VAL A 240 19.87 4.56 8.76
N GLU A 241 18.87 3.70 9.03
CA GLU A 241 17.89 3.25 8.05
C GLU A 241 16.63 4.09 8.18
N ILE A 242 16.27 4.79 7.11
CA ILE A 242 15.02 5.56 7.01
C ILE A 242 14.10 4.84 6.04
N ARG A 243 12.94 4.42 6.52
CA ARG A 243 11.92 3.73 5.73
C ARG A 243 10.86 4.70 5.32
N GLY A 244 10.39 4.57 4.10
CA GLY A 244 9.36 5.43 3.56
C GLY A 244 8.72 4.84 2.32
N GLU A 245 7.89 5.65 1.69
CA GLU A 245 7.17 5.30 0.48
C GLU A 245 7.55 6.26 -0.64
N VAL A 246 7.94 5.72 -1.80
CA VAL A 246 8.06 6.47 -3.05
C VAL A 246 6.69 6.45 -3.73
N PHE A 247 6.25 7.60 -4.16
CA PHE A 247 4.95 7.76 -4.80
C PHE A 247 4.99 8.80 -5.93
N MET A 248 3.94 8.81 -6.74
CA MET A 248 3.72 9.83 -7.75
C MET A 248 2.50 10.66 -7.36
N ARG A 249 2.63 11.99 -7.43
CA ARG A 249 1.51 12.91 -7.19
C ARG A 249 0.48 12.79 -8.31
N TRP A 250 -0.77 13.06 -8.01
CA TRP A 250 -1.86 12.99 -9.00
C TRP A 250 -1.62 13.83 -10.24
N ASP A 251 -1.07 15.04 -10.08
CA ASP A 251 -0.81 15.92 -11.22
C ASP A 251 0.35 15.43 -12.08
N ASP A 252 1.40 14.86 -11.45
CA ASP A 252 2.53 14.25 -12.15
C ASP A 252 2.11 12.97 -12.88
N PHE A 253 1.22 12.18 -12.28
CA PHE A 253 0.65 10.99 -12.89
C PHE A 253 -0.19 11.33 -14.15
N LYS A 254 -1.05 12.36 -14.05
CA LYS A 254 -1.84 12.82 -15.21
C LYS A 254 -0.94 13.33 -16.34
N ALA A 255 0.10 14.10 -15.99
CA ALA A 255 1.07 14.60 -16.97
C ALA A 255 1.83 13.46 -17.66
N LEU A 256 2.29 12.48 -16.89
CA LEU A 256 3.00 11.30 -17.41
C LEU A 256 2.10 10.47 -18.35
N ASN A 257 0.84 10.24 -17.98
CA ASN A 257 -0.09 9.50 -18.85
C ASN A 257 -0.40 10.27 -20.14
N GLY A 258 -0.51 11.59 -20.10
CA GLY A 258 -0.62 12.41 -21.31
C GLY A 258 0.61 12.23 -22.25
N GLU A 259 1.83 12.23 -21.69
CA GLU A 259 3.05 11.96 -22.47
C GLU A 259 3.08 10.54 -23.05
N GLN A 260 2.53 9.54 -22.34
CA GLN A 260 2.42 8.17 -22.85
C GLN A 260 1.46 8.09 -24.03
N GLU A 261 0.29 8.69 -23.90
CA GLU A 261 -0.74 8.75 -24.97
C GLU A 261 -0.23 9.49 -26.21
N ASP A 262 0.41 10.64 -26.04
CA ASP A 262 1.03 11.41 -27.13
C ASP A 262 2.12 10.60 -27.86
N ALA A 263 2.81 9.74 -27.15
CA ALA A 263 3.82 8.85 -27.70
C ALA A 263 3.25 7.52 -28.24
N GLY A 264 1.92 7.32 -28.22
CA GLY A 264 1.24 6.12 -28.68
C GLY A 264 1.53 4.88 -27.79
N ARG A 265 1.88 5.10 -26.52
CA ARG A 265 2.13 4.04 -25.52
C ARG A 265 0.94 3.91 -24.59
N PRO A 266 0.69 2.72 -24.02
CA PRO A 266 -0.40 2.54 -23.05
C PRO A 266 -0.15 3.39 -21.79
N PRO A 267 -1.19 4.05 -21.25
CA PRO A 267 -1.10 4.77 -19.99
C PRO A 267 -0.93 3.79 -18.81
N PHE A 268 -0.35 4.29 -17.73
CA PHE A 268 -0.31 3.54 -16.45
C PHE A 268 -1.71 3.48 -15.82
N ALA A 269 -2.04 2.35 -15.22
CA ALA A 269 -3.36 2.12 -14.64
C ALA A 269 -3.64 2.99 -13.40
N ASN A 270 -2.63 3.26 -12.58
CA ASN A 270 -2.73 4.05 -11.35
C ASN A 270 -1.38 4.70 -10.98
N PRO A 271 -1.35 5.67 -10.03
CA PRO A 271 -0.13 6.35 -9.60
C PRO A 271 0.92 5.40 -9.01
N ARG A 272 0.50 4.32 -8.33
CA ARG A 272 1.40 3.32 -7.76
C ARG A 272 2.19 2.60 -8.86
N ASN A 273 1.50 2.08 -9.88
CA ASN A 273 2.13 1.40 -11.00
C ASN A 273 3.06 2.35 -11.77
N ALA A 274 2.66 3.61 -11.92
CA ALA A 274 3.50 4.64 -12.52
C ALA A 274 4.77 4.91 -11.69
N ALA A 275 4.65 4.97 -10.37
CA ALA A 275 5.79 5.16 -9.46
C ALA A 275 6.74 3.95 -9.51
N ALA A 276 6.20 2.73 -9.42
CA ALA A 276 6.97 1.50 -9.42
C ALA A 276 7.72 1.30 -10.74
N GLY A 277 7.02 1.39 -11.87
CA GLY A 277 7.63 1.30 -13.20
C GLY A 277 8.64 2.41 -13.49
N SER A 278 8.49 3.58 -12.86
CA SER A 278 9.45 4.69 -12.96
C SER A 278 10.67 4.50 -12.07
N LEU A 279 10.51 3.95 -10.87
CA LEU A 279 11.59 3.75 -9.91
C LEU A 279 12.52 2.60 -10.31
N ARG A 280 12.00 1.54 -10.93
CA ARG A 280 12.74 0.33 -11.30
C ARG A 280 13.27 0.36 -12.74
N GLN A 281 13.55 1.54 -13.30
CA GLN A 281 14.17 1.67 -14.63
C GLN A 281 15.64 1.24 -14.60
N LYS A 282 16.07 0.45 -15.58
CA LYS A 282 17.49 0.05 -15.76
C LYS A 282 18.39 1.26 -15.99
N ASP A 283 17.88 2.29 -16.65
CA ASP A 283 18.59 3.54 -16.87
C ASP A 283 18.06 4.61 -15.89
N PRO A 284 18.85 5.01 -14.89
CA PRO A 284 18.45 6.03 -13.91
C PRO A 284 18.08 7.38 -14.55
N ARG A 285 18.54 7.66 -15.78
CA ARG A 285 18.17 8.88 -16.50
C ARG A 285 16.68 8.91 -16.85
N ILE A 286 16.07 7.75 -17.06
CA ILE A 286 14.62 7.63 -17.26
C ILE A 286 13.91 7.96 -15.95
N THR A 287 14.36 7.39 -14.82
CA THR A 287 13.81 7.74 -13.48
C THR A 287 13.94 9.24 -13.22
N ALA A 288 15.05 9.88 -13.60
CA ALA A 288 15.26 11.31 -13.43
C ALA A 288 14.22 12.18 -14.18
N THR A 289 13.61 11.68 -15.24
CA THR A 289 12.53 12.40 -15.96
C THR A 289 11.17 12.23 -15.27
N ARG A 290 11.06 11.29 -14.32
CA ARG A 290 9.82 11.03 -13.59
C ARG A 290 9.77 11.88 -12.31
N ARG A 291 8.65 12.51 -12.05
CA ARG A 291 8.48 13.37 -10.87
C ARG A 291 8.05 12.53 -9.67
N LEU A 292 8.98 11.69 -9.19
CA LEU A 292 8.75 10.89 -8.01
C LEU A 292 8.91 11.72 -6.74
N SER A 293 8.11 11.40 -5.73
CA SER A 293 8.14 11.98 -4.39
C SER A 293 8.38 10.88 -3.37
N PHE A 294 8.81 11.27 -2.17
CA PHE A 294 9.08 10.35 -1.06
C PHE A 294 8.59 10.95 0.25
N TYR A 295 8.00 10.11 1.12
CA TYR A 295 7.75 10.43 2.52
C TYR A 295 8.29 9.33 3.42
N ALA A 296 9.05 9.73 4.47
CA ALA A 296 9.50 8.83 5.52
C ALA A 296 8.37 8.52 6.49
N HIS A 297 8.27 7.24 6.87
CA HIS A 297 7.25 6.75 7.80
C HIS A 297 7.79 5.83 8.90
N GLY A 298 9.07 5.47 8.90
CA GLY A 298 9.62 4.57 9.90
C GLY A 298 11.13 4.61 9.98
N ILE A 299 11.63 4.22 11.15
CA ILE A 299 13.06 4.10 11.42
C ILE A 299 13.43 2.63 11.60
N GLY A 300 14.53 2.22 10.96
CA GLY A 300 15.14 0.91 11.20
C GLY A 300 16.30 1.02 12.19
N THR A 301 17.44 0.46 11.82
CA THR A 301 18.66 0.55 12.64
C THR A 301 19.14 2.01 12.72
N LEU A 302 19.40 2.47 13.93
CA LEU A 302 20.03 3.78 14.20
C LEU A 302 21.25 3.59 15.08
N ARG A 303 22.38 4.17 14.69
CA ARG A 303 23.59 4.23 15.51
C ARG A 303 24.18 5.63 15.47
N TRP A 304 24.45 6.17 16.64
CA TRP A 304 25.12 7.43 16.80
C TRP A 304 26.64 7.22 16.92
N GLY A 305 27.40 8.14 16.36
CA GLY A 305 28.86 8.13 16.50
C GLY A 305 29.34 8.53 17.89
N SER A 306 30.57 8.17 18.23
CA SER A 306 31.20 8.43 19.54
C SER A 306 31.47 9.92 19.85
N GLY A 307 31.24 10.82 18.88
CA GLY A 307 31.49 12.28 19.04
C GLY A 307 30.30 13.07 19.54
N ARG A 308 29.21 12.43 19.95
CA ARG A 308 28.01 13.11 20.44
C ARG A 308 28.25 13.73 21.84
N PRO A 309 27.72 14.95 22.12
CA PRO A 309 27.85 15.55 23.46
C PRO A 309 27.26 14.64 24.54
N ALA A 310 27.96 14.59 25.70
CA ALA A 310 27.46 13.86 26.86
C ALA A 310 26.10 14.43 27.30
N GLY A 311 25.10 13.53 27.47
CA GLY A 311 23.74 13.92 27.84
C GLY A 311 22.79 14.10 26.66
N SER A 312 23.22 13.90 25.41
CA SER A 312 22.32 13.75 24.26
C SER A 312 21.54 12.42 24.40
N HIS A 313 20.25 12.42 24.07
CA HIS A 313 19.48 11.17 24.03
C HIS A 313 20.02 10.25 22.94
N ASP A 314 20.57 9.09 23.34
CA ASP A 314 21.17 8.12 22.40
C ASP A 314 20.12 7.26 21.68
N VAL A 315 18.86 7.44 22.02
CA VAL A 315 17.75 6.65 21.52
C VAL A 315 16.63 7.58 21.12
N VAL A 316 16.10 7.42 19.92
CA VAL A 316 14.81 7.98 19.53
C VAL A 316 13.76 7.26 20.38
N ALA A 317 13.00 8.01 21.17
CA ALA A 317 12.05 7.45 22.11
C ALA A 317 10.70 7.13 21.44
N ASP A 318 10.28 8.01 20.55
CA ASP A 318 8.94 7.98 19.97
C ASP A 318 8.98 8.04 18.44
N GLN A 319 7.95 7.53 17.79
CA GLN A 319 7.74 7.60 16.35
C GLN A 319 7.59 9.07 15.90
N SER A 320 6.90 9.89 16.68
CA SER A 320 6.73 11.33 16.45
C SER A 320 8.07 12.10 16.56
N GLU A 321 8.95 11.69 17.48
CA GLU A 321 10.32 12.21 17.55
C GLU A 321 11.11 11.87 16.29
N ALA A 322 10.96 10.65 15.74
CA ALA A 322 11.60 10.27 14.48
C ALA A 322 11.19 11.20 13.33
N TYR A 323 9.91 11.57 13.22
CA TYR A 323 9.44 12.52 12.20
C TYR A 323 10.06 13.91 12.37
N THR A 324 10.21 14.34 13.61
CA THR A 324 10.91 15.61 13.92
C THR A 324 12.37 15.56 13.47
N LEU A 325 13.05 14.43 13.68
CA LEU A 325 14.44 14.24 13.23
C LEU A 325 14.53 14.22 11.70
N TYR A 326 13.63 13.51 11.02
CA TYR A 326 13.61 13.49 9.56
C TYR A 326 13.49 14.91 8.99
N SER A 327 12.57 15.71 9.53
CA SER A 327 12.40 17.10 9.11
C SER A 327 13.68 17.92 9.33
N LYS A 328 14.38 17.74 10.46
CA LYS A 328 15.67 18.40 10.75
C LYS A 328 16.76 17.95 9.78
N TRP A 329 16.74 16.69 9.36
CA TRP A 329 17.70 16.15 8.39
C TRP A 329 17.36 16.50 6.94
N GLY A 330 16.21 17.14 6.68
CA GLY A 330 15.74 17.49 5.35
C GLY A 330 15.08 16.32 4.62
N VAL A 331 14.76 15.23 5.33
CA VAL A 331 14.00 14.10 4.80
C VAL A 331 12.51 14.41 4.92
N PRO A 332 11.74 14.38 3.82
CA PRO A 332 10.33 14.76 3.87
C PRO A 332 9.48 13.75 4.64
N VAL A 333 8.52 14.27 5.39
CA VAL A 333 7.51 13.53 6.15
C VAL A 333 6.13 13.98 5.66
N SER A 334 5.16 13.09 5.67
CA SER A 334 3.79 13.43 5.28
C SER A 334 3.23 14.53 6.20
N PRO A 335 2.66 15.60 5.64
CA PRO A 335 1.99 16.65 6.42
C PRO A 335 0.67 16.16 7.04
N HIS A 336 0.21 14.98 6.65
CA HIS A 336 -1.05 14.38 7.07
C HIS A 336 -0.91 13.49 8.32
N ASN A 337 0.29 13.34 8.88
CA ASN A 337 0.52 12.58 10.11
C ASN A 337 -0.06 13.33 11.31
N ARG A 338 -0.66 12.59 12.25
CA ARG A 338 -1.23 13.13 13.48
C ARG A 338 -0.84 12.28 14.68
N GLU A 339 -0.53 12.95 15.79
CA GLU A 339 -0.44 12.32 17.10
C GLU A 339 -1.86 12.23 17.69
N VAL A 340 -2.22 11.07 18.22
CA VAL A 340 -3.53 10.78 18.83
C VAL A 340 -3.33 10.05 20.14
N THR A 341 -4.31 10.14 21.03
CA THR A 341 -4.25 9.54 22.37
C THR A 341 -5.48 8.74 22.73
N SER A 342 -6.45 8.66 21.82
CA SER A 342 -7.70 7.94 22.03
C SER A 342 -8.19 7.29 20.73
N PHE A 343 -8.98 6.24 20.88
CA PHE A 343 -9.63 5.57 19.74
C PHE A 343 -10.57 6.50 18.96
N ALA A 344 -11.26 7.43 19.66
CA ALA A 344 -12.13 8.40 19.01
C ALA A 344 -11.36 9.28 18.02
N GLN A 345 -10.15 9.73 18.36
CA GLN A 345 -9.32 10.51 17.45
C GLN A 345 -8.82 9.71 16.24
N ILE A 346 -8.66 8.38 16.39
CA ILE A 346 -8.37 7.49 15.25
C ILE A 346 -9.56 7.47 14.29
N LEU A 347 -10.78 7.32 14.84
CA LEU A 347 -12.00 7.34 14.04
C LEU A 347 -12.21 8.69 13.33
N ASP A 348 -11.98 9.80 14.02
CA ASP A 348 -12.04 11.14 13.42
C ASP A 348 -11.11 11.28 12.19
N MET A 349 -9.93 10.66 12.25
CA MET A 349 -9.01 10.68 11.12
C MET A 349 -9.46 9.77 9.97
N ILE A 350 -10.00 8.59 10.29
CA ILE A 350 -10.56 7.66 9.29
C ILE A 350 -11.73 8.32 8.56
N ASP A 351 -12.67 8.91 9.29
CA ASP A 351 -13.84 9.59 8.72
C ASP A 351 -13.40 10.76 7.86
N TYR A 352 -12.50 11.61 8.38
CA TYR A 352 -11.99 12.76 7.64
C TYR A 352 -11.37 12.35 6.29
N TYR A 353 -10.45 11.39 6.27
CA TYR A 353 -9.79 10.97 5.03
C TYR A 353 -10.65 10.03 4.17
N GLY A 354 -11.68 9.42 4.74
CA GLY A 354 -12.73 8.75 3.99
C GLY A 354 -13.47 9.71 3.06
N GLU A 355 -13.80 10.91 3.57
CA GLU A 355 -14.51 11.95 2.83
C GLU A 355 -13.59 12.83 1.96
N HIS A 356 -12.34 13.05 2.39
CA HIS A 356 -11.40 14.00 1.78
C HIS A 356 -10.25 13.34 1.00
N ARG A 357 -10.48 12.13 0.47
CA ARG A 357 -9.47 11.41 -0.34
C ARG A 357 -8.96 12.24 -1.53
N GLY A 358 -9.86 13.02 -2.15
CA GLY A 358 -9.54 13.83 -3.31
C GLY A 358 -8.67 15.05 -3.03
N ASP A 359 -8.53 15.44 -1.75
CA ASP A 359 -7.76 16.62 -1.35
C ASP A 359 -6.28 16.30 -1.08
N ILE A 360 -5.91 15.01 -1.11
CA ILE A 360 -4.55 14.55 -0.90
C ILE A 360 -3.81 14.50 -2.23
N GLU A 361 -2.57 14.96 -2.23
CA GLU A 361 -1.72 15.09 -3.41
C GLU A 361 -1.28 13.74 -4.03
N HIS A 362 -1.54 12.62 -3.36
CA HIS A 362 -1.17 11.26 -3.78
C HIS A 362 -2.31 10.26 -3.58
N ALA A 363 -2.18 9.08 -4.14
CA ALA A 363 -3.10 7.98 -3.89
C ALA A 363 -2.98 7.50 -2.44
N LEU A 364 -4.11 7.19 -1.85
CA LEU A 364 -4.19 6.73 -0.46
C LEU A 364 -5.03 5.45 -0.41
N ASP A 365 -4.53 4.47 0.34
CA ASP A 365 -5.09 3.13 0.49
C ASP A 365 -5.77 2.93 1.86
N GLY A 366 -5.46 3.78 2.83
CA GLY A 366 -6.00 3.65 4.18
C GLY A 366 -5.35 4.59 5.18
N ILE A 367 -5.49 4.22 6.45
CA ILE A 367 -4.85 4.89 7.59
C ILE A 367 -4.00 3.86 8.34
N VAL A 368 -2.76 4.20 8.64
CA VAL A 368 -1.88 3.39 9.50
C VAL A 368 -1.91 3.97 10.90
N VAL A 369 -2.17 3.11 11.88
CA VAL A 369 -2.12 3.46 13.31
C VAL A 369 -0.93 2.76 13.94
N LYS A 370 -0.10 3.48 14.70
CA LYS A 370 1.08 2.94 15.37
C LYS A 370 1.11 3.39 16.82
N VAL A 371 1.58 2.54 17.72
CA VAL A 371 1.97 2.96 19.08
C VAL A 371 3.15 3.91 18.96
N ASP A 372 3.10 5.08 19.61
CA ASP A 372 4.11 6.12 19.43
C ASP A 372 5.45 5.77 20.11
N ASP A 373 5.41 5.29 21.34
CA ASP A 373 6.60 4.90 22.11
C ASP A 373 7.31 3.68 21.51
N LEU A 374 8.56 3.86 21.05
CA LEU A 374 9.37 2.80 20.44
C LEU A 374 9.80 1.71 21.45
N GLY A 375 9.79 2.00 22.75
CA GLY A 375 10.01 1.01 23.81
C GLY A 375 8.81 0.06 23.92
N LEU A 376 7.60 0.61 23.90
CA LEU A 376 6.36 -0.17 23.88
C LEU A 376 6.23 -0.97 22.58
N GLN A 377 6.61 -0.40 21.42
CA GLN A 377 6.66 -1.15 20.16
C GLN A 377 7.55 -2.40 20.27
N ARG A 378 8.75 -2.26 20.88
CA ARG A 378 9.65 -3.40 21.12
C ARG A 378 9.05 -4.43 22.07
N SER A 379 8.32 -4.01 23.09
CA SER A 379 7.64 -4.89 24.04
C SER A 379 6.52 -5.70 23.39
N LEU A 380 5.71 -5.08 22.54
CA LEU A 380 4.66 -5.75 21.76
C LEU A 380 5.23 -6.71 20.71
N GLY A 381 6.42 -6.38 20.18
CA GLY A 381 7.11 -7.21 19.22
C GLY A 381 6.40 -7.32 17.87
N ALA A 382 6.67 -8.42 17.17
CA ALA A 382 6.15 -8.68 15.84
C ALA A 382 5.91 -10.17 15.61
N THR A 383 5.04 -10.47 14.67
CA THR A 383 4.87 -11.80 14.08
C THR A 383 5.97 -12.07 13.05
N SER A 384 5.93 -13.20 12.38
CA SER A 384 6.80 -13.46 11.23
C SER A 384 6.60 -12.47 10.07
N ARG A 385 5.43 -11.82 9.99
CA ARG A 385 5.01 -10.96 8.89
C ARG A 385 4.90 -9.48 9.25
N ALA A 386 4.24 -9.17 10.36
CA ALA A 386 3.83 -7.82 10.71
C ALA A 386 4.13 -7.47 12.17
N PRO A 387 4.35 -6.18 12.50
CA PRO A 387 4.45 -5.71 13.86
C PRO A 387 3.09 -5.79 14.57
N ARG A 388 3.08 -6.09 15.87
CA ARG A 388 1.85 -6.07 16.69
C ARG A 388 1.42 -4.68 17.10
N TRP A 389 2.35 -3.73 17.05
CA TRP A 389 2.18 -2.34 17.45
C TRP A 389 1.70 -1.40 16.35
N ALA A 390 1.46 -1.92 15.16
CA ALA A 390 0.95 -1.15 14.02
C ALA A 390 -0.10 -1.94 13.24
N ILE A 391 -1.08 -1.24 12.71
CA ILE A 391 -2.17 -1.79 11.90
C ILE A 391 -2.51 -0.83 10.76
N ALA A 392 -2.94 -1.36 9.64
CA ALA A 392 -3.46 -0.60 8.52
C ALA A 392 -4.99 -0.77 8.42
N TYR A 393 -5.73 0.31 8.63
CA TYR A 393 -7.15 0.36 8.34
C TYR A 393 -7.37 0.69 6.86
N LYS A 394 -7.95 -0.21 6.09
CA LYS A 394 -8.21 -0.04 4.66
C LYS A 394 -9.48 0.79 4.46
N LEU A 395 -9.34 1.90 3.74
CA LEU A 395 -10.48 2.70 3.32
C LEU A 395 -11.10 2.06 2.08
N SER A 396 -12.16 1.26 2.28
CA SER A 396 -12.90 0.63 1.18
C SER A 396 -13.48 1.67 0.22
N LEU A 397 -13.45 1.38 -1.10
CA LEU A 397 -14.18 2.15 -2.11
C LEU A 397 -15.71 2.10 -1.92
N ILE A 398 -16.21 1.21 -1.05
CA ILE A 398 -17.64 0.98 -0.80
C ILE A 398 -18.22 2.01 0.20
N HIS A 399 -17.41 2.79 0.90
CA HIS A 399 -17.89 3.90 1.73
C HIS A 399 -18.26 5.18 0.93
N ILE A 400 -18.55 5.05 -0.35
CA ILE A 400 -19.40 6.02 -1.04
C ILE A 400 -20.83 5.67 -0.60
N SER A 401 -21.15 5.96 0.66
CA SER A 401 -22.48 5.84 1.19
C SER A 401 -23.41 6.74 0.38
N GLU A 402 -24.53 6.17 -0.05
CA GLU A 402 -25.68 6.91 -0.54
C GLU A 402 -25.89 8.18 0.29
N PRO A 403 -26.09 9.36 -0.35
CA PRO A 403 -26.50 10.53 0.40
C PRO A 403 -27.80 10.18 1.10
N THR A 404 -27.78 10.18 2.42
CA THR A 404 -28.96 10.04 3.26
C THR A 404 -29.98 11.09 2.78
N ARG A 405 -30.93 10.71 1.96
CA ARG A 405 -32.10 11.51 1.68
C ARG A 405 -32.83 11.68 2.99
N LEU A 406 -32.62 12.80 3.64
CA LEU A 406 -33.56 13.30 4.64
C LEU A 406 -34.90 13.40 3.94
N LEU A 407 -35.77 12.43 4.21
CA LEU A 407 -37.19 12.56 3.99
C LEU A 407 -37.68 13.62 4.96
N SER A 408 -37.77 14.87 4.49
CA SER A 408 -38.58 15.89 5.14
C SER A 408 -40.04 15.50 4.97
N ILE A 409 -40.67 15.19 6.06
CA ILE A 409 -42.14 15.21 6.23
C ILE A 409 -42.58 16.65 6.44
#